data_3f9681ff75c02c48e5b58608aa0155f7
#
_entry.id   3f9681ff75c02c48e5b58608aa0155f7
#
_cell.length_a   1.000
_cell.length_b   1.000
_cell.length_c   1.000
_cell.angle_alpha   90.00
_cell.angle_beta   90.00
_cell.angle_gamma   90.00
#
_symmetry.space_group_name_H-M   'P 1'
#
loop_
_entity.id
_entity.type
_entity.pdbx_description
1 polymer ?
#
loop_
_entity_poly.entity_id
_entity_poly.type
_entity_poly.pdbx_seq_one_letter_code
_entity_poly.pdbx_strand_id
1 'polypeptide(L)'
;MNKHLTGLTIATFSVIPALLAGESVADKPQGFRFFNQHLTIKPYVSLSYTYDSNIDTTRHATSDSIFCVQPGADFEWKGDNWALVGSLWYRRNAYCEYANEMGENSYGESLAYKWTTSKPDERGWALILSEKYRYTDQSDALGSGDGRGIWRDREALDVSGILQRRFTERLHAEVLGQYNWLDYKNDTGKYAPLYGWSEWSVGAEAGYAASKWTDILVAGGYSHYLQKNGHGYHNYNNESEVWTVQAGLGTHATEKITYRVLMGMSWLDYGGHSNADRGWTYSLDANWRITRQLQLSALGKSYYQPSERTRGQAIKVYSLSGGLSYLTLGDKLTLTANVAWRYEDTCYNDRYLAYGNDFDESILSFRLGADYIINRWMSVFASLTWEEEWCDRRAYDYDRFRGTIGMRFHY
;
A
#
# COMPACT_ATOMS: atom_id res chain seq x y z
N MET A 1 -8.23 17.15 -21.34
CA MET A 1 -8.78 17.59 -20.03
C MET A 1 -9.23 16.35 -19.28
N ASN A 2 -8.30 15.76 -18.50
CA ASN A 2 -8.59 14.52 -17.77
C ASN A 2 -9.05 14.89 -16.37
N LYS A 3 -10.36 14.79 -16.13
CA LYS A 3 -10.92 14.93 -14.78
C LYS A 3 -10.79 13.60 -14.04
N HIS A 4 -10.21 13.68 -12.87
CA HIS A 4 -9.91 12.55 -12.00
C HIS A 4 -11.18 11.97 -11.40
N LEU A 5 -11.34 10.67 -11.51
CA LEU A 5 -12.23 9.87 -10.68
C LEU A 5 -11.48 9.62 -9.35
N THR A 6 -11.89 10.32 -8.30
CA THR A 6 -11.46 10.04 -6.93
C THR A 6 -12.41 9.01 -6.36
N GLY A 7 -11.94 7.79 -6.19
CA GLY A 7 -12.66 6.69 -5.54
C GLY A 7 -12.09 6.36 -4.18
N LEU A 8 -12.88 5.70 -3.39
CA LEU A 8 -12.58 5.19 -2.04
C LEU A 8 -11.26 4.41 -2.06
N THR A 9 -10.21 4.97 -1.51
CA THR A 9 -8.94 4.29 -1.37
C THR A 9 -8.85 3.68 0.01
N ILE A 10 -9.42 2.49 0.19
CA ILE A 10 -9.02 1.63 1.28
C ILE A 10 -7.66 1.06 0.88
N ALA A 11 -6.66 1.46 1.61
CA ALA A 11 -5.28 0.99 1.64
C ALA A 11 -4.77 0.23 0.41
N THR A 12 -3.80 0.78 -0.26
CA THR A 12 -2.83 0.19 -1.22
C THR A 12 -2.87 0.69 -2.65
N PHE A 13 -2.98 1.99 -2.91
CA PHE A 13 -2.75 2.49 -4.27
C PHE A 13 -1.61 3.50 -4.35
N SER A 14 -0.38 3.03 -4.19
CA SER A 14 0.82 3.77 -4.61
C SER A 14 1.16 3.64 -6.11
N VAL A 15 0.32 2.98 -6.91
CA VAL A 15 0.60 2.69 -8.34
C VAL A 15 -0.10 3.63 -9.32
N ILE A 16 -1.13 4.37 -8.91
CA ILE A 16 -1.92 5.21 -9.83
C ILE A 16 -1.40 6.64 -10.07
N PRO A 17 -0.51 7.26 -9.27
CA PRO A 17 -0.02 8.60 -9.58
C PRO A 17 0.72 8.73 -10.91
N ALA A 18 1.24 7.66 -11.48
CA ALA A 18 2.01 7.71 -12.73
C ALA A 18 1.16 7.93 -13.99
N LEU A 19 -0.15 7.70 -13.93
CA LEU A 19 -1.06 7.87 -15.08
C LEU A 19 -1.48 9.31 -15.37
N LEU A 20 -1.09 10.26 -14.51
CA LEU A 20 -1.59 11.63 -14.55
C LEU A 20 -0.50 12.71 -14.68
N ALA A 21 0.76 12.34 -14.76
CA ALA A 21 1.83 13.29 -15.05
C ALA A 21 1.71 13.75 -16.51
N GLY A 22 1.46 15.03 -16.69
CA GLY A 22 1.37 15.68 -18.00
C GLY A 22 2.63 15.43 -18.82
N GLU A 23 2.44 15.14 -20.08
CA GLU A 23 3.45 14.75 -21.05
C GLU A 23 4.47 15.86 -21.31
N SER A 24 5.72 15.64 -20.89
CA SER A 24 6.90 16.13 -21.60
C SER A 24 7.41 14.96 -22.45
N VAL A 25 7.25 15.05 -23.77
CA VAL A 25 7.18 13.89 -24.66
C VAL A 25 8.55 13.38 -25.14
N ALA A 26 9.63 14.11 -24.95
CA ALA A 26 10.88 13.85 -25.70
C ALA A 26 11.80 12.76 -25.11
N ASP A 27 11.76 12.52 -23.80
CA ASP A 27 12.78 11.70 -23.12
C ASP A 27 12.22 10.47 -22.35
N LYS A 28 10.91 10.16 -22.46
CA LYS A 28 10.32 9.00 -21.78
C LYS A 28 10.58 7.69 -22.55
N PRO A 29 10.76 6.55 -21.85
CA PRO A 29 10.88 5.23 -22.45
C PRO A 29 9.68 4.96 -23.36
N GLN A 30 9.94 4.62 -24.63
CA GLN A 30 8.86 4.42 -25.59
C GLN A 30 8.29 3.00 -25.56
N GLY A 31 9.12 2.00 -25.24
CA GLY A 31 8.73 0.60 -25.23
C GLY A 31 8.40 0.02 -26.62
N PHE A 32 8.09 -1.26 -26.64
CA PHE A 32 7.57 -1.94 -27.84
C PHE A 32 6.09 -1.66 -27.99
N ARG A 33 5.67 -1.33 -29.23
CA ARG A 33 4.28 -1.05 -29.57
C ARG A 33 3.72 -2.11 -30.50
N PHE A 34 2.57 -2.64 -30.15
CA PHE A 34 1.87 -3.70 -30.88
C PHE A 34 0.41 -3.29 -31.15
N PHE A 35 -0.24 -4.01 -32.07
CA PHE A 35 -1.67 -3.83 -32.38
C PHE A 35 -2.06 -2.37 -32.66
N ASN A 36 -1.41 -1.75 -33.64
CA ASN A 36 -1.64 -0.34 -33.98
C ASN A 36 -1.44 0.63 -32.82
N GLN A 37 -0.45 0.35 -31.96
CA GLN A 37 -0.09 1.13 -30.78
C GLN A 37 -1.07 1.01 -29.59
N HIS A 38 -2.04 0.11 -29.64
CA HIS A 38 -2.93 -0.15 -28.50
C HIS A 38 -2.21 -0.82 -27.34
N LEU A 39 -1.25 -1.70 -27.60
CA LEU A 39 -0.44 -2.35 -26.57
C LEU A 39 0.97 -1.77 -26.58
N THR A 40 1.43 -1.29 -25.42
CA THR A 40 2.82 -0.85 -25.18
C THR A 40 3.42 -1.73 -24.10
N ILE A 41 4.61 -2.29 -24.34
CA ILE A 41 5.38 -3.04 -23.35
C ILE A 41 6.72 -2.32 -23.14
N LYS A 42 7.06 -2.02 -21.89
CA LYS A 42 8.27 -1.29 -21.48
C LYS A 42 9.11 -2.18 -20.56
N PRO A 43 9.98 -3.02 -21.12
CA PRO A 43 10.91 -3.79 -20.30
C PRO A 43 11.96 -2.89 -19.68
N TYR A 44 12.43 -3.26 -18.51
CA TYR A 44 13.49 -2.56 -17.79
C TYR A 44 14.38 -3.52 -17.01
N VAL A 45 15.58 -3.06 -16.69
CA VAL A 45 16.45 -3.68 -15.70
C VAL A 45 16.94 -2.58 -14.76
N SER A 46 16.72 -2.79 -13.46
CA SER A 46 17.21 -1.90 -12.40
C SER A 46 18.37 -2.57 -11.66
N LEU A 47 19.44 -1.82 -11.47
CA LEU A 47 20.60 -2.22 -10.67
C LEU A 47 20.70 -1.23 -9.52
N SER A 48 20.86 -1.72 -8.28
CA SER A 48 21.01 -0.83 -7.14
C SER A 48 21.93 -1.41 -6.08
N TYR A 49 22.50 -0.50 -5.30
CA TYR A 49 23.25 -0.78 -4.09
C TYR A 49 22.53 -0.10 -2.94
N THR A 50 22.31 -0.82 -1.85
CA THR A 50 21.68 -0.35 -0.63
C THR A 50 22.56 -0.64 0.55
N TYR A 51 22.86 0.36 1.35
CA TYR A 51 23.36 0.18 2.71
C TYR A 51 22.17 0.21 3.66
N ASP A 52 22.08 -0.76 4.54
CA ASP A 52 21.05 -0.91 5.55
C ASP A 52 21.70 -1.04 6.93
N SER A 53 21.40 -0.13 7.83
CA SER A 53 22.02 -0.10 9.17
C SER A 53 21.42 -1.13 10.13
N ASN A 54 20.25 -1.70 9.79
CA ASN A 54 19.55 -2.64 10.67
C ASN A 54 18.67 -3.58 9.84
N ILE A 55 19.30 -4.56 9.20
CA ILE A 55 18.59 -5.52 8.35
C ILE A 55 17.65 -6.43 9.14
N ASP A 56 17.92 -6.66 10.43
CA ASP A 56 17.14 -7.53 11.30
C ASP A 56 15.93 -6.83 11.93
N THR A 57 15.81 -5.50 11.79
CA THR A 57 14.79 -4.70 12.47
C THR A 57 14.68 -5.04 13.97
N THR A 58 15.82 -5.05 14.63
CA THR A 58 15.93 -5.39 16.05
C THR A 58 16.67 -4.30 16.82
N ARG A 59 16.54 -4.30 18.14
CA ARG A 59 17.28 -3.40 19.03
C ARG A 59 18.81 -3.54 18.91
N HIS A 60 19.29 -4.71 18.57
CA HIS A 60 20.71 -4.98 18.32
C HIS A 60 20.95 -4.93 16.79
N ALA A 61 21.08 -3.72 16.30
CA ALA A 61 21.19 -3.45 14.88
C ALA A 61 22.33 -4.23 14.20
N THR A 62 22.01 -4.92 13.13
CA THR A 62 22.96 -5.58 12.25
C THR A 62 22.93 -4.89 10.90
N SER A 63 24.06 -4.33 10.47
CA SER A 63 24.14 -3.63 9.18
C SER A 63 24.62 -4.54 8.07
N ASP A 64 24.17 -4.29 6.84
CA ASP A 64 24.70 -4.96 5.66
C ASP A 64 24.60 -4.05 4.41
N SER A 65 25.31 -4.45 3.40
CA SER A 65 25.30 -3.87 2.06
C SER A 65 24.68 -4.85 1.07
N ILE A 66 23.71 -4.37 0.31
CA ILE A 66 22.85 -5.22 -0.54
C ILE A 66 23.00 -4.77 -1.99
N PHE A 67 23.43 -5.65 -2.87
CA PHE A 67 23.34 -5.46 -4.31
C PHE A 67 22.03 -6.07 -4.82
N CYS A 68 21.32 -5.30 -5.62
CA CYS A 68 20.05 -5.72 -6.16
C CYS A 68 20.03 -5.65 -7.69
N VAL A 69 19.53 -6.70 -8.32
CA VAL A 69 19.19 -6.73 -9.76
C VAL A 69 17.70 -6.99 -9.87
N GLN A 70 17.01 -6.11 -10.58
CA GLN A 70 15.56 -6.21 -10.76
C GLN A 70 15.19 -6.04 -12.23
N PRO A 71 15.11 -7.11 -13.03
CA PRO A 71 14.42 -7.09 -14.31
C PRO A 71 12.91 -6.99 -14.11
N GLY A 72 12.25 -6.35 -15.08
CA GLY A 72 10.80 -6.24 -15.08
C GLY A 72 10.27 -5.71 -16.41
N ALA A 73 8.95 -5.63 -16.51
CA ALA A 73 8.27 -5.05 -17.65
C ALA A 73 6.96 -4.40 -17.18
N ASP A 74 6.74 -3.17 -17.61
CA ASP A 74 5.44 -2.52 -17.52
C ASP A 74 4.71 -2.68 -18.84
N PHE A 75 3.39 -2.85 -18.80
CA PHE A 75 2.58 -2.90 -19.99
C PHE A 75 1.33 -2.03 -19.85
N GLU A 76 0.88 -1.52 -20.97
CA GLU A 76 -0.30 -0.72 -21.10
C GLU A 76 -1.06 -1.11 -22.36
N TRP A 77 -2.31 -1.53 -22.21
CA TRP A 77 -3.18 -1.88 -23.33
C TRP A 77 -4.45 -1.02 -23.26
N LYS A 78 -4.68 -0.23 -24.27
CA LYS A 78 -5.76 0.77 -24.31
C LYS A 78 -6.72 0.50 -25.47
N GLY A 79 -8.01 0.60 -25.17
CA GLY A 79 -9.10 0.74 -26.12
C GLY A 79 -9.77 2.10 -25.98
N ASP A 80 -10.90 2.32 -26.66
CA ASP A 80 -11.60 3.60 -26.68
C ASP A 80 -12.14 4.00 -25.28
N ASN A 81 -12.66 3.04 -24.55
CA ASN A 81 -13.32 3.26 -23.26
C ASN A 81 -12.79 2.35 -22.15
N TRP A 82 -11.68 1.68 -22.36
CA TRP A 82 -11.02 0.84 -21.37
C TRP A 82 -9.50 0.94 -21.45
N ALA A 83 -8.86 0.63 -20.36
CA ALA A 83 -7.40 0.49 -20.27
C ALA A 83 -7.06 -0.66 -19.32
N LEU A 84 -6.05 -1.44 -19.69
CA LEU A 84 -5.41 -2.44 -18.86
C LEU A 84 -3.96 -2.05 -18.69
N VAL A 85 -3.51 -1.89 -17.47
CA VAL A 85 -2.12 -1.58 -17.13
C VAL A 85 -1.60 -2.62 -16.16
N GLY A 86 -0.33 -2.94 -16.25
CA GLY A 86 0.26 -3.86 -15.29
C GLY A 86 1.77 -3.84 -15.31
N SER A 87 2.34 -4.52 -14.35
CA SER A 87 3.77 -4.71 -14.22
C SER A 87 4.10 -6.12 -13.75
N LEU A 88 5.23 -6.63 -14.21
CA LEU A 88 5.84 -7.87 -13.74
C LEU A 88 7.26 -7.54 -13.34
N TRP A 89 7.74 -8.09 -12.23
CA TRP A 89 9.11 -7.89 -11.82
C TRP A 89 9.64 -9.11 -11.05
N TYR A 90 10.93 -9.31 -11.17
CA TYR A 90 11.70 -10.22 -10.34
C TYR A 90 12.84 -9.44 -9.73
N ARG A 91 13.19 -9.70 -8.48
CA ARG A 91 14.29 -9.06 -7.76
C ARG A 91 15.17 -10.13 -7.16
N ARG A 92 16.47 -9.97 -7.35
CA ARG A 92 17.48 -10.72 -6.64
C ARG A 92 18.36 -9.77 -5.84
N ASN A 93 18.48 -10.06 -4.55
CA ASN A 93 19.34 -9.36 -3.62
C ASN A 93 20.57 -10.24 -3.36
N ALA A 94 21.75 -9.62 -3.27
CA ALA A 94 22.98 -10.23 -2.83
C ALA A 94 23.50 -9.45 -1.62
N TYR A 95 23.45 -10.07 -0.47
CA TYR A 95 23.94 -9.52 0.79
C TYR A 95 25.44 -9.75 0.91
N CYS A 96 26.20 -8.77 1.44
CA CYS A 96 27.67 -8.87 1.53
C CYS A 96 28.12 -9.75 2.70
N GLU A 97 27.48 -9.62 3.86
CA GLU A 97 27.90 -10.31 5.08
C GLU A 97 26.96 -11.48 5.43
N TYR A 98 25.67 -11.35 5.18
CA TYR A 98 24.63 -12.30 5.57
C TYR A 98 24.03 -13.11 4.41
N ALA A 99 24.82 -13.37 3.38
CA ALA A 99 24.39 -14.04 2.15
C ALA A 99 23.78 -15.44 2.36
N ASN A 100 24.12 -16.12 3.45
CA ASN A 100 23.61 -17.46 3.75
C ASN A 100 22.38 -17.46 4.66
N GLU A 101 21.99 -16.31 5.21
CA GLU A 101 20.92 -16.19 6.22
C GLU A 101 19.72 -15.45 5.68
N MET A 102 19.93 -14.65 4.62
CA MET A 102 18.94 -13.75 4.06
C MET A 102 18.38 -14.25 2.73
N GLY A 103 17.09 -14.12 2.54
CA GLY A 103 16.43 -14.44 1.29
C GLY A 103 16.85 -13.54 0.15
N GLU A 104 17.17 -14.16 -0.96
CA GLU A 104 17.72 -13.47 -2.10
C GLU A 104 16.67 -13.06 -3.14
N ASN A 105 15.48 -13.66 -3.10
CA ASN A 105 14.55 -13.59 -4.22
C ASN A 105 13.21 -12.99 -3.82
N SER A 106 12.71 -12.11 -4.64
CA SER A 106 11.32 -11.69 -4.58
C SER A 106 10.78 -11.43 -5.99
N TYR A 107 9.49 -11.62 -6.17
CA TYR A 107 8.84 -11.34 -7.43
C TYR A 107 7.41 -10.88 -7.18
N GLY A 108 6.85 -10.22 -8.16
CA GLY A 108 5.47 -9.78 -8.06
C GLY A 108 4.93 -9.29 -9.37
N GLU A 109 3.63 -9.10 -9.35
CA GLU A 109 2.86 -8.55 -10.44
C GLU A 109 1.84 -7.56 -9.94
N SER A 110 1.41 -6.69 -10.81
CA SER A 110 0.23 -5.87 -10.60
C SER A 110 -0.54 -5.74 -11.89
N LEU A 111 -1.85 -5.75 -11.78
CA LEU A 111 -2.76 -5.60 -12.89
C LEU A 111 -3.87 -4.63 -12.50
N ALA A 112 -4.20 -3.68 -13.35
CA ALA A 112 -5.32 -2.80 -13.17
C ALA A 112 -6.08 -2.63 -14.48
N TYR A 113 -7.38 -2.89 -14.44
CA TYR A 113 -8.31 -2.71 -15.53
C TYR A 113 -9.29 -1.58 -15.21
N LYS A 114 -9.46 -0.67 -16.13
CA LYS A 114 -10.42 0.43 -16.04
C LYS A 114 -11.31 0.42 -17.26
N TRP A 115 -12.61 0.52 -17.03
CA TRP A 115 -13.62 0.65 -18.07
C TRP A 115 -14.61 1.74 -17.71
N THR A 116 -15.11 2.46 -18.72
CA THR A 116 -16.11 3.52 -18.53
C THR A 116 -17.10 3.53 -19.69
N THR A 117 -18.38 3.77 -19.42
CA THR A 117 -19.43 3.86 -20.46
C THR A 117 -19.55 5.23 -21.08
N SER A 118 -18.95 6.25 -20.48
CA SER A 118 -19.12 7.64 -20.89
C SER A 118 -17.87 8.47 -20.57
N LYS A 119 -17.82 9.67 -21.13
CA LYS A 119 -16.78 10.64 -20.75
C LYS A 119 -16.87 10.95 -19.25
N PRO A 120 -15.74 11.32 -18.61
CA PRO A 120 -15.67 11.53 -17.15
C PRO A 120 -16.73 12.48 -16.55
N ASP A 121 -17.30 13.37 -17.37
CA ASP A 121 -18.28 14.39 -16.96
C ASP A 121 -19.73 13.99 -17.21
N GLU A 122 -19.97 12.86 -17.88
CA GLU A 122 -21.29 12.42 -18.27
C GLU A 122 -21.84 11.40 -17.27
N ARG A 123 -23.17 11.24 -17.24
CA ARG A 123 -23.85 10.19 -16.50
C ARG A 123 -23.43 8.83 -17.04
N GLY A 124 -22.80 8.01 -16.21
CA GLY A 124 -22.30 6.72 -16.69
C GLY A 124 -21.78 5.84 -15.58
N TRP A 125 -21.31 4.69 -16.01
CA TRP A 125 -20.66 3.72 -15.17
C TRP A 125 -19.15 3.76 -15.36
N ALA A 126 -18.41 3.53 -14.28
CA ALA A 126 -17.00 3.18 -14.34
C ALA A 126 -16.74 1.93 -13.50
N LEU A 127 -15.93 1.03 -14.03
CA LEU A 127 -15.45 -0.16 -13.35
C LEU A 127 -13.92 -0.08 -13.27
N ILE A 128 -13.39 -0.29 -12.09
CA ILE A 128 -11.95 -0.41 -11.85
C ILE A 128 -11.74 -1.75 -11.16
N LEU A 129 -10.92 -2.60 -11.74
CA LEU A 129 -10.47 -3.85 -11.12
C LEU A 129 -8.97 -3.76 -10.93
N SER A 130 -8.47 -4.27 -9.85
CA SER A 130 -7.03 -4.33 -9.61
C SER A 130 -6.65 -5.59 -8.85
N GLU A 131 -5.47 -6.06 -9.17
CA GLU A 131 -4.82 -7.18 -8.54
C GLU A 131 -3.36 -6.85 -8.29
N LYS A 132 -2.80 -7.33 -7.19
CA LYS A 132 -1.40 -7.23 -6.87
C LYS A 132 -0.98 -8.47 -6.11
N TYR A 133 -0.03 -9.21 -6.68
CA TYR A 133 0.59 -10.33 -6.02
C TYR A 133 2.05 -10.03 -5.73
N ARG A 134 2.55 -10.51 -4.59
CA ARG A 134 3.95 -10.42 -4.19
C ARG A 134 4.38 -11.67 -3.42
N TYR A 135 5.50 -12.21 -3.84
CA TYR A 135 6.29 -13.16 -3.08
C TYR A 135 7.58 -12.50 -2.62
N THR A 136 7.95 -12.72 -1.38
CA THR A 136 9.23 -12.29 -0.83
C THR A 136 9.82 -13.48 -0.07
N ASP A 137 10.96 -13.95 -0.54
CA ASP A 137 11.78 -14.94 0.13
C ASP A 137 12.38 -14.27 1.37
N GLN A 138 12.14 -14.83 2.54
CA GLN A 138 12.56 -14.28 3.82
C GLN A 138 12.25 -12.78 3.93
N SER A 139 11.00 -12.47 4.17
CA SER A 139 10.53 -11.09 4.32
C SER A 139 11.27 -10.37 5.45
N ASP A 140 11.26 -9.03 5.36
CA ASP A 140 11.75 -8.17 6.43
C ASP A 140 11.33 -8.71 7.80
N ALA A 141 12.29 -8.87 8.68
CA ALA A 141 12.07 -9.46 9.98
C ALA A 141 11.02 -8.68 10.76
N LEU A 142 10.01 -9.37 11.20
CA LEU A 142 9.23 -8.87 12.33
C LEU A 142 10.10 -9.13 13.56
N GLY A 143 10.48 -8.06 14.28
CA GLY A 143 11.34 -8.17 15.44
C GLY A 143 10.90 -9.29 16.37
N SER A 144 11.79 -10.17 16.74
CA SER A 144 11.53 -11.14 17.79
C SER A 144 12.05 -10.57 19.10
N GLY A 145 11.28 -10.71 20.19
CA GLY A 145 11.68 -10.22 21.52
C GLY A 145 12.95 -10.82 22.09
N ASP A 146 13.60 -11.75 21.41
CA ASP A 146 14.89 -12.31 21.75
C ASP A 146 16.09 -11.66 21.01
N GLY A 147 15.83 -10.58 20.26
CA GLY A 147 16.84 -9.81 19.55
C GLY A 147 17.31 -10.46 18.25
N ARG A 148 16.59 -11.43 17.74
CA ARG A 148 16.83 -12.04 16.43
C ARG A 148 15.65 -11.79 15.51
N GLY A 149 15.91 -11.33 14.29
CA GLY A 149 14.89 -11.19 13.27
C GLY A 149 14.22 -12.53 12.93
N ILE A 150 12.91 -12.53 12.72
CA ILE A 150 12.18 -13.70 12.21
C ILE A 150 12.10 -13.57 10.70
N TRP A 151 12.87 -14.37 9.99
CA TRP A 151 12.89 -14.44 8.53
C TRP A 151 11.93 -15.51 8.04
N ARG A 152 10.96 -15.13 7.23
CA ARG A 152 9.96 -16.04 6.68
C ARG A 152 9.63 -15.68 5.24
N ASP A 153 9.41 -16.68 4.43
CA ASP A 153 8.81 -16.50 3.13
C ASP A 153 7.41 -15.96 3.29
N ARG A 154 7.10 -14.92 2.54
CA ARG A 154 5.83 -14.21 2.59
C ARG A 154 5.19 -14.15 1.22
N GLU A 155 3.93 -14.53 1.16
CA GLU A 155 3.08 -14.35 -0.01
C GLU A 155 1.95 -13.39 0.33
N ALA A 156 1.66 -12.45 -0.55
CA ALA A 156 0.56 -11.51 -0.38
C ALA A 156 -0.19 -11.32 -1.70
N LEU A 157 -1.52 -11.32 -1.62
CA LEU A 157 -2.43 -11.07 -2.73
C LEU A 157 -3.45 -10.01 -2.30
N ASP A 158 -3.57 -8.96 -3.09
CA ASP A 158 -4.58 -7.91 -2.94
C ASP A 158 -5.41 -7.86 -4.24
N VAL A 159 -6.71 -8.07 -4.13
CA VAL A 159 -7.66 -7.96 -5.25
C VAL A 159 -8.72 -6.95 -4.86
N SER A 160 -9.04 -6.01 -5.75
CA SER A 160 -10.14 -5.08 -5.50
C SER A 160 -10.93 -4.76 -6.76
N GLY A 161 -12.21 -4.43 -6.55
CA GLY A 161 -13.11 -4.00 -7.59
C GLY A 161 -13.93 -2.80 -7.11
N ILE A 162 -13.98 -1.74 -7.91
CA ILE A 162 -14.78 -0.55 -7.65
C ILE A 162 -15.74 -0.35 -8.82
N LEU A 163 -17.02 -0.31 -8.51
CA LEU A 163 -18.07 0.05 -9.46
C LEU A 163 -18.64 1.41 -9.07
N GLN A 164 -18.50 2.38 -9.95
CA GLN A 164 -18.95 3.74 -9.74
C GLN A 164 -20.08 4.09 -10.69
N ARG A 165 -21.02 4.90 -10.22
CA ARG A 165 -22.09 5.47 -11.03
C ARG A 165 -22.39 6.92 -10.68
N ARG A 166 -22.48 7.77 -11.68
CA ARG A 166 -23.06 9.09 -11.56
C ARG A 166 -24.51 9.06 -12.04
N PHE A 167 -25.46 9.22 -11.11
CA PHE A 167 -26.90 9.18 -11.39
C PHE A 167 -27.40 10.51 -11.94
N THR A 168 -26.93 11.60 -11.36
CA THR A 168 -27.25 12.97 -11.76
C THR A 168 -25.96 13.81 -11.74
N GLU A 169 -26.05 15.09 -12.10
CA GLU A 169 -24.92 16.02 -11.97
C GLU A 169 -24.44 16.17 -10.50
N ARG A 170 -25.35 15.90 -9.54
CA ARG A 170 -25.09 16.07 -8.11
C ARG A 170 -24.96 14.78 -7.32
N LEU A 171 -25.52 13.68 -7.81
CA LEU A 171 -25.56 12.43 -7.06
C LEU A 171 -24.68 11.38 -7.74
N HIS A 172 -23.75 10.82 -6.97
CA HIS A 172 -22.93 9.67 -7.36
C HIS A 172 -22.87 8.67 -6.24
N ALA A 173 -22.59 7.44 -6.59
CA ALA A 173 -22.31 6.38 -5.63
C ALA A 173 -21.26 5.41 -6.18
N GLU A 174 -20.61 4.73 -5.28
CA GLU A 174 -19.68 3.64 -5.59
C GLU A 174 -19.86 2.47 -4.65
N VAL A 175 -19.52 1.30 -5.15
CA VAL A 175 -19.42 0.06 -4.37
C VAL A 175 -18.02 -0.48 -4.57
N LEU A 176 -17.39 -0.87 -3.46
CA LEU A 176 -16.08 -1.48 -3.41
C LEU A 176 -16.21 -2.91 -2.93
N GLY A 177 -15.55 -3.85 -3.60
CA GLY A 177 -15.26 -5.19 -3.08
C GLY A 177 -13.75 -5.39 -3.01
N GLN A 178 -13.26 -6.03 -1.95
CA GLN A 178 -11.84 -6.28 -1.78
C GLN A 178 -11.61 -7.66 -1.16
N TYR A 179 -10.54 -8.31 -1.60
CA TYR A 179 -10.00 -9.52 -1.01
C TYR A 179 -8.50 -9.34 -0.80
N ASN A 180 -8.06 -9.50 0.44
CA ASN A 180 -6.66 -9.48 0.83
C ASN A 180 -6.28 -10.83 1.41
N TRP A 181 -5.12 -11.29 1.07
CA TRP A 181 -4.58 -12.55 1.60
C TRP A 181 -3.09 -12.40 1.86
N LEU A 182 -2.68 -12.89 3.01
CA LEU A 182 -1.30 -12.93 3.47
C LEU A 182 -1.00 -14.32 4.00
N ASP A 183 0.11 -14.89 3.59
CA ASP A 183 0.57 -16.18 4.09
C ASP A 183 2.08 -16.16 4.38
N TYR A 184 2.46 -16.91 5.39
CA TYR A 184 3.85 -17.16 5.76
C TYR A 184 4.14 -18.65 5.63
N LYS A 185 5.20 -19.01 4.92
CA LYS A 185 5.73 -20.38 4.91
C LYS A 185 6.48 -20.61 6.20
N ASN A 186 5.77 -21.09 7.20
CA ASN A 186 6.34 -21.39 8.51
C ASN A 186 7.07 -22.72 8.48
N ASP A 187 8.37 -22.68 8.26
CA ASP A 187 9.20 -23.85 8.47
C ASP A 187 9.65 -23.95 9.92
N THR A 188 9.17 -25.01 10.55
CA THR A 188 9.72 -25.68 11.73
C THR A 188 10.19 -24.87 12.95
N GLY A 189 9.30 -24.73 13.93
CA GLY A 189 9.57 -25.08 15.34
C GLY A 189 10.55 -24.28 16.21
N LYS A 190 11.33 -23.35 15.71
CA LYS A 190 12.31 -22.61 16.51
C LYS A 190 11.88 -21.22 16.99
N TYR A 191 10.91 -20.62 16.35
CA TYR A 191 10.50 -19.23 16.62
C TYR A 191 8.99 -19.15 16.74
N ALA A 192 8.49 -18.05 17.35
CA ALA A 192 7.07 -17.77 17.43
C ALA A 192 6.45 -17.80 16.01
N PRO A 193 5.33 -18.51 15.80
CA PRO A 193 4.71 -18.58 14.50
C PRO A 193 4.20 -17.21 14.10
N LEU A 194 4.44 -16.80 12.86
CA LEU A 194 3.71 -15.70 12.24
C LEU A 194 2.40 -16.26 11.67
N TYR A 195 1.34 -15.47 11.79
CA TYR A 195 0.01 -15.89 11.38
C TYR A 195 -0.38 -15.22 10.08
N GLY A 196 -0.60 -16.01 9.06
CA GLY A 196 -1.25 -15.55 7.85
C GLY A 196 -2.73 -15.24 8.10
N TRP A 197 -3.33 -14.46 7.24
CA TRP A 197 -4.74 -14.11 7.31
C TRP A 197 -5.34 -13.86 5.93
N SER A 198 -6.66 -13.89 5.85
CA SER A 198 -7.42 -13.42 4.71
C SER A 198 -8.51 -12.48 5.17
N GLU A 199 -8.82 -11.52 4.33
CA GLU A 199 -9.90 -10.55 4.50
C GLU A 199 -10.72 -10.51 3.22
N TRP A 200 -12.03 -10.52 3.35
CA TRP A 200 -12.88 -10.00 2.32
C TRP A 200 -13.70 -8.84 2.86
N SER A 201 -13.86 -7.83 2.05
CA SER A 201 -14.59 -6.64 2.46
C SER A 201 -15.50 -6.13 1.35
N VAL A 202 -16.59 -5.50 1.74
CA VAL A 202 -17.48 -4.77 0.87
C VAL A 202 -17.79 -3.42 1.48
N GLY A 203 -17.78 -2.38 0.66
CA GLY A 203 -18.10 -1.02 1.06
C GLY A 203 -18.97 -0.32 0.03
N ALA A 204 -19.68 0.69 0.49
CA ALA A 204 -20.43 1.58 -0.38
C ALA A 204 -20.25 3.03 0.08
N GLU A 205 -20.18 3.94 -0.85
CA GLU A 205 -20.16 5.38 -0.61
C GLU A 205 -21.19 6.06 -1.51
N ALA A 206 -21.89 7.05 -0.96
CA ALA A 206 -22.76 7.94 -1.71
C ALA A 206 -22.31 9.40 -1.49
N GLY A 207 -22.27 10.17 -2.56
CA GLY A 207 -21.86 11.54 -2.55
C GLY A 207 -22.90 12.45 -3.20
N TYR A 208 -23.13 13.60 -2.56
CA TYR A 208 -23.99 14.67 -3.03
C TYR A 208 -23.21 15.97 -3.20
N ALA A 209 -23.17 16.50 -4.41
CA ALA A 209 -22.53 17.78 -4.73
C ALA A 209 -23.31 18.94 -4.10
N ALA A 210 -22.93 19.34 -2.90
CA ALA A 210 -23.53 20.48 -2.19
C ALA A 210 -23.14 21.82 -2.82
N SER A 211 -21.96 21.88 -3.45
CA SER A 211 -21.48 23.05 -4.17
C SER A 211 -20.69 22.63 -5.42
N LYS A 212 -20.18 23.61 -6.17
CA LYS A 212 -19.22 23.38 -7.27
C LYS A 212 -17.97 22.62 -6.84
N TRP A 213 -17.59 22.74 -5.56
CA TRP A 213 -16.28 22.34 -5.06
C TRP A 213 -16.34 21.28 -3.97
N THR A 214 -17.52 21.02 -3.42
CA THR A 214 -17.66 20.20 -2.22
C THR A 214 -18.80 19.22 -2.34
N ASP A 215 -18.50 17.96 -2.10
CA ASP A 215 -19.46 16.89 -1.93
C ASP A 215 -19.63 16.57 -0.45
N ILE A 216 -20.86 16.28 -0.05
CA ILE A 216 -21.16 15.60 1.21
C ILE A 216 -21.12 14.10 0.93
N LEU A 217 -20.36 13.37 1.73
CA LEU A 217 -20.13 11.96 1.56
C LEU A 217 -20.66 11.17 2.74
N VAL A 218 -21.23 10.01 2.46
CA VAL A 218 -21.60 8.99 3.48
C VAL A 218 -21.10 7.65 2.98
N ALA A 219 -20.37 6.94 3.83
CA ALA A 219 -19.78 5.65 3.51
C ALA A 219 -20.10 4.61 4.59
N GLY A 220 -20.24 3.36 4.18
CA GLY A 220 -20.38 2.22 5.06
C GLY A 220 -19.61 1.04 4.52
N GLY A 221 -19.14 0.18 5.40
CA GLY A 221 -18.37 -1.00 5.02
C GLY A 221 -18.49 -2.14 6.01
N TYR A 222 -18.23 -3.32 5.51
CA TYR A 222 -18.12 -4.55 6.26
C TYR A 222 -16.87 -5.30 5.83
N SER A 223 -16.09 -5.79 6.77
CA SER A 223 -14.94 -6.66 6.55
C SER A 223 -15.05 -7.90 7.41
N HIS A 224 -14.70 -9.03 6.85
CA HIS A 224 -14.59 -10.30 7.54
C HIS A 224 -13.15 -10.80 7.42
N TYR A 225 -12.55 -11.08 8.56
CA TYR A 225 -11.18 -11.54 8.69
C TYR A 225 -11.14 -12.98 9.14
N LEU A 226 -10.26 -13.76 8.54
CA LEU A 226 -9.94 -15.12 8.94
C LEU A 226 -8.43 -15.24 9.13
N GLN A 227 -7.98 -15.42 10.37
CA GLN A 227 -6.58 -15.68 10.66
C GLN A 227 -6.30 -17.17 10.52
N LYS A 228 -5.24 -17.54 9.80
CA LYS A 228 -4.85 -18.95 9.61
C LYS A 228 -4.32 -19.56 10.91
N ASN A 229 -4.72 -20.80 11.16
CA ASN A 229 -4.18 -21.58 12.26
C ASN A 229 -2.72 -21.98 11.96
N GLY A 230 -1.78 -21.61 12.82
CA GLY A 230 -0.43 -22.18 12.80
C GLY A 230 -0.47 -23.71 13.06
N HIS A 231 0.50 -24.45 12.56
CA HIS A 231 0.57 -25.90 12.71
C HIS A 231 0.39 -26.35 14.16
N GLY A 232 -0.59 -27.21 14.43
CA GLY A 232 -0.69 -28.02 15.64
C GLY A 232 -1.78 -27.65 16.66
N TYR A 233 -2.60 -26.64 16.44
CA TYR A 233 -3.68 -26.28 17.36
C TYR A 233 -5.04 -26.35 16.69
N HIS A 234 -5.84 -27.32 17.11
CA HIS A 234 -7.20 -27.54 16.62
C HIS A 234 -8.19 -26.53 17.19
N ASN A 235 -9.12 -26.06 16.33
CA ASN A 235 -10.45 -25.56 16.67
C ASN A 235 -10.58 -24.29 17.53
N TYR A 236 -9.90 -23.23 17.19
CA TYR A 236 -10.29 -21.91 17.68
C TYR A 236 -10.81 -21.05 16.54
N ASN A 237 -11.96 -20.43 16.76
CA ASN A 237 -12.54 -19.49 15.82
C ASN A 237 -11.64 -18.24 15.81
N ASN A 238 -10.88 -18.07 14.73
CA ASN A 238 -10.00 -16.93 14.52
C ASN A 238 -10.64 -15.92 13.56
N GLU A 239 -11.96 -15.88 13.57
CA GLU A 239 -12.76 -15.00 12.74
C GLU A 239 -13.03 -13.71 13.49
N SER A 240 -12.98 -12.60 12.78
CA SER A 240 -13.45 -11.32 13.27
C SER A 240 -14.18 -10.56 12.17
N GLU A 241 -15.16 -9.78 12.57
CA GLU A 241 -15.99 -8.97 11.70
C GLU A 241 -15.85 -7.50 12.08
N VAL A 242 -15.79 -6.63 11.08
CA VAL A 242 -15.70 -5.19 11.28
C VAL A 242 -16.79 -4.48 10.49
N TRP A 243 -17.58 -3.70 11.18
CA TRP A 243 -18.54 -2.78 10.58
C TRP A 243 -18.02 -1.35 10.69
N THR A 244 -18.21 -0.56 9.64
CA THR A 244 -17.76 0.83 9.60
C THR A 244 -18.84 1.72 9.02
N VAL A 245 -19.08 2.88 9.65
CA VAL A 245 -19.94 3.94 9.12
C VAL A 245 -19.21 5.27 9.27
N GLN A 246 -19.13 6.02 8.19
CA GLN A 246 -18.43 7.30 8.11
C GLN A 246 -19.26 8.32 7.35
N ALA A 247 -19.06 9.59 7.67
CA ALA A 247 -19.57 10.70 6.90
C ALA A 247 -18.49 11.79 6.80
N GLY A 248 -18.60 12.64 5.80
CA GLY A 248 -17.61 13.69 5.61
C GLY A 248 -17.77 14.49 4.34
N LEU A 249 -16.65 14.99 3.87
CA LEU A 249 -16.58 15.91 2.75
C LEU A 249 -15.56 15.44 1.72
N GLY A 250 -15.85 15.72 0.46
CA GLY A 250 -14.93 15.49 -0.65
C GLY A 250 -15.00 16.60 -1.68
N THR A 251 -14.12 16.52 -2.65
CA THR A 251 -14.17 17.42 -3.81
C THR A 251 -14.01 16.65 -5.10
N HIS A 252 -14.79 17.01 -6.11
CA HIS A 252 -14.74 16.37 -7.43
C HIS A 252 -14.32 17.32 -8.55
N ALA A 253 -14.19 18.61 -8.28
CA ALA A 253 -14.26 19.60 -9.35
C ALA A 253 -13.03 20.52 -9.48
N THR A 254 -11.97 20.37 -8.67
CA THR A 254 -10.81 21.23 -8.83
C THR A 254 -9.68 20.53 -9.58
N GLU A 255 -9.06 21.20 -10.53
CA GLU A 255 -7.86 20.71 -11.21
C GLU A 255 -6.64 20.72 -10.29
N LYS A 256 -6.67 21.50 -9.21
CA LYS A 256 -5.53 21.74 -8.33
C LYS A 256 -5.60 20.98 -7.01
N ILE A 257 -6.79 20.88 -6.43
CA ILE A 257 -6.98 20.28 -5.10
C ILE A 257 -8.06 19.22 -5.21
N THR A 258 -7.73 18.02 -4.81
CA THR A 258 -8.69 16.95 -4.55
C THR A 258 -8.53 16.52 -3.10
N TYR A 259 -9.65 16.38 -2.38
CA TYR A 259 -9.63 15.85 -1.03
C TYR A 259 -10.87 15.01 -0.75
N ARG A 260 -10.71 14.08 0.16
CA ARG A 260 -11.76 13.26 0.75
C ARG A 260 -11.41 13.07 2.22
N VAL A 261 -12.29 13.52 3.08
CA VAL A 261 -12.14 13.42 4.54
C VAL A 261 -13.40 12.82 5.09
N LEU A 262 -13.31 11.63 5.65
CA LEU A 262 -14.40 10.95 6.31
C LEU A 262 -14.02 10.67 7.76
N MET A 263 -15.01 10.75 8.65
CA MET A 263 -14.91 10.38 10.06
C MET A 263 -16.14 9.58 10.47
N GLY A 264 -15.98 8.69 11.42
CA GLY A 264 -17.07 7.87 11.88
C GLY A 264 -16.68 6.88 12.96
N MET A 265 -17.39 5.77 12.99
CA MET A 265 -17.21 4.71 13.97
C MET A 265 -17.00 3.37 13.28
N SER A 266 -16.23 2.52 13.91
CA SER A 266 -16.08 1.10 13.53
C SER A 266 -16.28 0.21 14.74
N TRP A 267 -16.87 -0.95 14.51
CA TRP A 267 -17.17 -1.97 15.51
C TRP A 267 -16.50 -3.26 15.08
N LEU A 268 -15.75 -3.85 16.00
CA LEU A 268 -15.09 -5.15 15.83
C LEU A 268 -15.82 -6.18 16.67
N ASP A 269 -16.17 -7.33 16.08
CA ASP A 269 -16.74 -8.50 16.74
C ASP A 269 -15.86 -9.73 16.49
N TYR A 270 -15.61 -10.51 17.53
CA TYR A 270 -14.83 -11.74 17.47
C TYR A 270 -15.70 -13.01 17.42
N GLY A 271 -16.66 -13.08 16.52
CA GLY A 271 -17.36 -14.34 16.20
C GLY A 271 -18.03 -15.05 17.39
N GLY A 272 -18.91 -14.37 18.11
CA GLY A 272 -19.74 -14.94 19.19
C GLY A 272 -19.07 -15.02 20.54
N HIS A 273 -18.01 -14.29 20.78
CA HIS A 273 -17.35 -14.12 22.05
C HIS A 273 -17.29 -12.67 22.49
N SER A 274 -17.53 -12.45 23.74
CA SER A 274 -18.11 -11.35 24.46
C SER A 274 -17.47 -9.96 24.40
N ASN A 275 -16.36 -9.75 23.71
CA ASN A 275 -15.71 -8.45 23.70
C ASN A 275 -15.66 -7.86 22.30
N ALA A 276 -16.75 -7.18 21.93
CA ALA A 276 -16.74 -6.27 20.80
C ALA A 276 -15.94 -5.02 21.17
N ASP A 277 -14.98 -4.65 20.33
CA ASP A 277 -14.33 -3.35 20.42
C ASP A 277 -15.03 -2.33 19.51
N ARG A 278 -14.96 -1.06 19.88
CA ARG A 278 -15.49 0.04 19.10
C ARG A 278 -14.57 1.24 19.17
N GLY A 279 -14.37 1.89 18.05
CA GLY A 279 -13.51 3.05 18.04
C GLY A 279 -13.80 4.00 16.91
N TRP A 280 -13.29 5.22 17.05
CA TRP A 280 -13.31 6.19 15.97
C TRP A 280 -12.53 5.68 14.77
N THR A 281 -13.04 6.01 13.61
CA THR A 281 -12.37 5.71 12.33
C THR A 281 -12.34 6.96 11.47
N TYR A 282 -11.28 7.09 10.70
CA TYR A 282 -11.12 8.18 9.74
C TYR A 282 -10.50 7.68 8.44
N SER A 283 -10.79 8.41 7.38
CA SER A 283 -10.15 8.27 6.08
C SER A 283 -9.86 9.66 5.53
N LEU A 284 -8.61 9.92 5.22
CA LEU A 284 -8.11 11.16 4.62
C LEU A 284 -7.38 10.80 3.33
N ASP A 285 -7.77 11.41 2.24
CA ASP A 285 -7.03 11.43 0.99
C ASP A 285 -7.02 12.87 0.48
N ALA A 286 -5.87 13.46 0.31
CA ALA A 286 -5.74 14.81 -0.20
C ALA A 286 -4.57 14.90 -1.16
N ASN A 287 -4.79 15.60 -2.27
CA ASN A 287 -3.80 15.86 -3.27
C ASN A 287 -3.89 17.30 -3.73
N TRP A 288 -2.80 18.05 -3.63
CA TRP A 288 -2.73 19.44 -3.98
C TRP A 288 -1.61 19.70 -4.98
N ARG A 289 -1.99 20.02 -6.21
CA ARG A 289 -1.06 20.48 -7.24
C ARG A 289 -0.87 21.99 -7.11
N ILE A 290 0.12 22.40 -6.31
CA ILE A 290 0.43 23.82 -6.05
C ILE A 290 0.85 24.51 -7.35
N THR A 291 1.76 23.86 -8.09
CA THR A 291 2.20 24.28 -9.42
C THR A 291 2.17 23.09 -10.37
N ARG A 292 2.58 23.26 -11.62
CA ARG A 292 2.79 22.14 -12.55
C ARG A 292 3.91 21.21 -12.09
N GLN A 293 4.85 21.74 -11.32
CA GLN A 293 6.04 21.04 -10.87
C GLN A 293 5.95 20.54 -9.41
N LEU A 294 5.14 21.20 -8.58
CA LEU A 294 5.06 20.92 -7.15
C LEU A 294 3.69 20.34 -6.77
N GLN A 295 3.72 19.16 -6.20
CA GLN A 295 2.55 18.44 -5.72
C GLN A 295 2.74 18.02 -4.27
N LEU A 296 1.71 18.20 -3.45
CA LEU A 296 1.61 17.67 -2.10
C LEU A 296 0.53 16.59 -2.05
N SER A 297 0.73 15.59 -1.23
CA SER A 297 -0.26 14.56 -0.92
C SER A 297 -0.33 14.32 0.58
N ALA A 298 -1.51 13.94 1.06
CA ALA A 298 -1.70 13.47 2.42
C ALA A 298 -2.65 12.27 2.38
N LEU A 299 -2.30 11.21 3.09
CA LEU A 299 -3.11 10.02 3.25
C LEU A 299 -3.21 9.69 4.74
N GLY A 300 -4.39 9.33 5.19
CA GLY A 300 -4.60 8.90 6.56
C GLY A 300 -5.78 7.97 6.65
N LYS A 301 -5.68 6.99 7.54
CA LYS A 301 -6.77 6.05 7.79
C LYS A 301 -6.62 5.40 9.15
N SER A 302 -7.76 4.97 9.69
CA SER A 302 -7.76 4.01 10.79
C SER A 302 -8.66 2.82 10.44
N TYR A 303 -8.23 1.62 10.82
CA TYR A 303 -8.91 0.36 10.50
C TYR A 303 -8.49 -0.73 11.47
N TYR A 304 -9.27 -1.79 11.54
CA TYR A 304 -8.88 -3.02 12.23
C TYR A 304 -8.25 -4.00 11.24
N GLN A 305 -7.28 -4.77 11.71
CA GLN A 305 -6.71 -5.90 10.98
C GLN A 305 -6.34 -7.03 11.95
N PRO A 306 -6.22 -8.30 11.49
CA PRO A 306 -5.68 -9.37 12.33
C PRO A 306 -4.22 -9.10 12.70
N SER A 307 -3.84 -9.48 13.91
CA SER A 307 -2.43 -9.45 14.32
C SER A 307 -1.64 -10.56 13.63
N GLU A 308 -0.52 -10.22 13.04
CA GLU A 308 0.40 -11.20 12.45
C GLU A 308 1.25 -11.90 13.53
N ARG A 309 1.40 -11.28 14.68
CA ARG A 309 2.23 -11.77 15.81
C ARG A 309 1.44 -12.52 16.86
N THR A 310 0.17 -12.21 17.01
CA THR A 310 -0.66 -12.75 18.08
C THR A 310 -1.90 -13.42 17.54
N ARG A 311 -2.11 -14.65 17.95
CA ARG A 311 -3.23 -15.46 17.49
C ARG A 311 -4.56 -14.96 18.05
N GLY A 312 -5.58 -14.86 17.19
CA GLY A 312 -6.94 -14.53 17.58
C GLY A 312 -7.14 -13.11 18.09
N GLN A 313 -6.17 -12.25 17.87
CA GLN A 313 -6.27 -10.83 18.19
C GLN A 313 -6.36 -9.99 16.92
N ALA A 314 -7.04 -8.86 17.05
CA ALA A 314 -6.99 -7.79 16.07
C ALA A 314 -6.18 -6.62 16.63
N ILE A 315 -5.66 -5.82 15.73
CA ILE A 315 -5.01 -4.55 16.04
C ILE A 315 -5.79 -3.42 15.39
N LYS A 316 -5.93 -2.32 16.11
CA LYS A 316 -6.43 -1.06 15.60
C LYS A 316 -5.26 -0.25 15.08
N VAL A 317 -5.25 -0.02 13.78
CA VAL A 317 -4.18 0.72 13.11
C VAL A 317 -4.64 2.15 12.87
N TYR A 318 -3.78 3.10 13.20
CA TYR A 318 -3.90 4.50 12.84
C TYR A 318 -2.69 4.86 11.97
N SER A 319 -2.92 5.41 10.80
CA SER A 319 -1.83 5.80 9.90
C SER A 319 -2.05 7.18 9.32
N LEU A 320 -0.98 7.93 9.21
CA LEU A 320 -0.95 9.25 8.57
C LEU A 320 0.34 9.36 7.76
N SER A 321 0.25 9.81 6.54
CA SER A 321 1.41 10.09 5.70
C SER A 321 1.24 11.37 4.92
N GLY A 322 2.37 12.05 4.68
CA GLY A 322 2.46 13.22 3.84
C GLY A 322 3.56 13.05 2.81
N GLY A 323 3.30 13.51 1.59
CA GLY A 323 4.23 13.42 0.48
C GLY A 323 4.38 14.73 -0.25
N LEU A 324 5.60 15.01 -0.69
CA LEU A 324 5.94 16.10 -1.58
C LEU A 324 6.64 15.54 -2.81
N SER A 325 6.24 16.00 -3.98
CA SER A 325 6.92 15.69 -5.24
C SER A 325 7.21 16.99 -5.98
N TYR A 326 8.47 17.16 -6.38
CA TYR A 326 8.94 18.34 -7.11
C TYR A 326 9.68 17.93 -8.37
N LEU A 327 9.17 18.38 -9.50
CA LEU A 327 9.72 18.12 -10.83
C LEU A 327 10.54 19.34 -11.30
N THR A 328 11.79 19.15 -11.67
CA THR A 328 12.73 20.22 -12.04
C THR A 328 13.67 19.80 -13.17
N LEU A 329 14.58 20.67 -13.56
CA LEU A 329 15.55 20.47 -14.66
C LEU A 329 14.88 20.09 -15.98
N GLY A 330 13.82 20.81 -16.38
CA GLY A 330 13.11 20.53 -17.62
C GLY A 330 12.41 19.16 -17.61
N ASP A 331 11.82 18.84 -16.46
CA ASP A 331 11.08 17.58 -16.20
C ASP A 331 11.96 16.32 -16.15
N LYS A 332 13.27 16.48 -15.99
CA LYS A 332 14.20 15.35 -15.90
C LYS A 332 14.50 14.87 -14.49
N LEU A 333 14.40 15.75 -13.51
CA LEU A 333 14.67 15.43 -12.10
C LEU A 333 13.39 15.49 -11.27
N THR A 334 13.01 14.37 -10.69
CA THR A 334 11.95 14.28 -9.70
C THR A 334 12.56 14.15 -8.31
N LEU A 335 12.24 15.06 -7.43
CA LEU A 335 12.58 15.00 -6.01
C LEU A 335 11.33 14.63 -5.22
N THR A 336 11.46 13.72 -4.29
CA THR A 336 10.36 13.29 -3.41
C THR A 336 10.77 13.36 -1.95
N ALA A 337 9.83 13.77 -1.11
CA ALA A 337 9.97 13.67 0.34
C ALA A 337 8.68 13.11 0.91
N ASN A 338 8.79 12.12 1.78
CA ASN A 338 7.63 11.50 2.42
C ASN A 338 7.90 11.37 3.91
N VAL A 339 6.85 11.57 4.70
CA VAL A 339 6.80 11.25 6.12
C VAL A 339 5.61 10.35 6.35
N ALA A 340 5.77 9.30 7.12
CA ALA A 340 4.67 8.43 7.50
C ALA A 340 4.77 8.08 8.98
N TRP A 341 3.64 8.06 9.62
CA TRP A 341 3.45 7.62 11.00
C TRP A 341 2.39 6.55 11.04
N ARG A 342 2.65 5.49 11.79
CA ARG A 342 1.72 4.39 12.04
C ARG A 342 1.73 4.09 13.53
N TYR A 343 0.55 3.95 14.10
CA TYR A 343 0.35 3.50 15.46
C TYR A 343 -0.57 2.28 15.45
N GLU A 344 -0.19 1.26 16.17
CA GLU A 344 -0.92 0.02 16.33
C GLU A 344 -1.29 -0.17 17.79
N ASP A 345 -2.58 -0.35 18.03
CA ASP A 345 -3.18 -0.59 19.34
C ASP A 345 -3.77 -2.00 19.35
N THR A 346 -3.32 -2.83 20.25
CA THR A 346 -3.77 -4.22 20.32
C THR A 346 -5.15 -4.32 20.95
N CYS A 347 -6.13 -4.83 20.19
CA CYS A 347 -7.48 -5.06 20.65
C CYS A 347 -7.59 -6.41 21.33
N TYR A 348 -8.01 -6.41 22.59
CA TYR A 348 -8.06 -7.61 23.41
C TYR A 348 -9.17 -8.57 23.03
N ASN A 349 -8.81 -9.86 23.03
CA ASN A 349 -9.77 -10.94 23.12
C ASN A 349 -9.55 -11.64 24.47
N ASP A 350 -10.51 -11.60 25.39
CA ASP A 350 -10.42 -12.15 26.76
C ASP A 350 -9.97 -13.62 26.84
N ARG A 351 -10.18 -14.39 25.79
CA ARG A 351 -9.76 -15.79 25.75
C ARG A 351 -8.25 -15.98 25.72
N TYR A 352 -7.50 -14.96 25.29
CA TYR A 352 -6.07 -15.04 25.09
C TYR A 352 -5.25 -14.22 26.10
N LEU A 353 -5.91 -13.59 27.07
CA LEU A 353 -5.27 -12.81 28.16
C LEU A 353 -4.19 -13.57 28.94
N ALA A 354 -4.25 -14.92 28.94
CA ALA A 354 -3.29 -15.76 29.67
C ALA A 354 -1.85 -15.64 29.14
N TYR A 355 -1.63 -15.07 27.97
CA TYR A 355 -0.31 -15.02 27.33
C TYR A 355 0.35 -13.63 27.32
N GLY A 356 -0.31 -12.61 27.87
CA GLY A 356 0.30 -11.30 28.17
C GLY A 356 1.04 -10.61 27.01
N ASN A 357 0.55 -10.76 25.80
CA ASN A 357 1.22 -10.27 24.60
C ASN A 357 0.62 -8.98 24.06
N ASP A 358 0.24 -8.07 24.98
CA ASP A 358 -0.12 -6.74 24.56
C ASP A 358 1.11 -5.92 24.31
N PHE A 359 1.09 -5.23 23.22
CA PHE A 359 2.01 -4.11 23.03
C PHE A 359 1.45 -3.15 22.01
N ASP A 360 1.59 -1.89 22.32
CA ASP A 360 1.36 -0.81 21.40
C ASP A 360 2.66 -0.53 20.65
N GLU A 361 2.51 -0.27 19.38
CA GLU A 361 3.63 -0.01 18.49
C GLU A 361 3.44 1.34 17.78
N SER A 362 4.48 2.13 17.69
CA SER A 362 4.50 3.37 16.92
C SER A 362 5.70 3.40 15.99
N ILE A 363 5.45 3.57 14.69
CA ILE A 363 6.48 3.60 13.66
C ILE A 363 6.45 4.97 12.98
N LEU A 364 7.59 5.63 12.95
CA LEU A 364 7.78 6.87 12.21
C LEU A 364 8.83 6.65 11.12
N SER A 365 8.52 7.05 9.90
CA SER A 365 9.45 6.95 8.78
C SER A 365 9.57 8.24 7.99
N PHE A 366 10.79 8.55 7.55
CA PHE A 366 11.10 9.61 6.60
C PHE A 366 11.78 9.01 5.38
N ARG A 367 11.37 9.45 4.22
CA ARG A 367 12.00 9.05 2.97
C ARG A 367 12.23 10.25 2.08
N LEU A 368 13.47 10.39 1.61
CA LEU A 368 13.87 11.32 0.55
C LEU A 368 14.22 10.51 -0.70
N GLY A 369 13.87 11.01 -1.86
CA GLY A 369 14.16 10.36 -3.13
C GLY A 369 14.52 11.35 -4.21
N ALA A 370 15.35 10.93 -5.12
CA ALA A 370 15.68 11.63 -6.35
C ALA A 370 15.72 10.64 -7.51
N ASP A 371 15.07 10.96 -8.60
CA ASP A 371 15.10 10.19 -9.85
C ASP A 371 15.44 11.15 -11.00
N TYR A 372 16.54 10.88 -11.71
CA TYR A 372 17.01 11.69 -12.79
C TYR A 372 17.05 10.93 -14.11
N ILE A 373 16.29 11.39 -15.09
CA ILE A 373 16.24 10.85 -16.45
C ILE A 373 17.43 11.40 -17.23
N ILE A 374 18.43 10.56 -17.47
CA ILE A 374 19.60 10.92 -18.28
C ILE A 374 19.17 11.01 -19.74
N ASN A 375 18.50 9.98 -20.24
CA ASN A 375 17.94 9.89 -21.58
C ASN A 375 16.80 8.86 -21.62
N ARG A 376 16.21 8.64 -22.78
CA ARG A 376 15.09 7.68 -22.95
C ARG A 376 15.41 6.22 -22.58
N TRP A 377 16.69 5.88 -22.43
CA TRP A 377 17.14 4.51 -22.16
C TRP A 377 17.61 4.31 -20.72
N MET A 378 17.89 5.41 -20.02
CA MET A 378 18.54 5.32 -18.72
C MET A 378 18.09 6.42 -17.75
N SER A 379 17.78 6.03 -16.53
CA SER A 379 17.64 6.91 -15.38
C SER A 379 18.53 6.46 -14.24
N VAL A 380 18.88 7.38 -13.36
CA VAL A 380 19.57 7.11 -12.10
C VAL A 380 18.69 7.57 -10.95
N PHE A 381 18.73 6.84 -9.86
CA PHE A 381 17.95 7.18 -8.69
C PHE A 381 18.76 7.04 -7.41
N ALA A 382 18.36 7.81 -6.40
CA ALA A 382 18.87 7.69 -5.04
C ALA A 382 17.73 7.84 -4.05
N SER A 383 17.81 7.16 -2.92
CA SER A 383 16.87 7.36 -1.82
C SER A 383 17.56 7.18 -0.48
N LEU A 384 17.08 7.95 0.51
CA LEU A 384 17.43 7.82 1.91
C LEU A 384 16.13 7.55 2.67
N THR A 385 16.13 6.55 3.52
CA THR A 385 15.00 6.22 4.40
C THR A 385 15.52 6.12 5.81
N TRP A 386 14.86 6.77 6.73
CA TRP A 386 15.04 6.59 8.16
C TRP A 386 13.71 6.13 8.74
N GLU A 387 13.77 5.16 9.66
CA GLU A 387 12.61 4.54 10.29
C GLU A 387 12.95 4.28 11.75
N GLU A 388 12.03 4.59 12.62
CA GLU A 388 12.16 4.34 14.05
C GLU A 388 10.85 3.73 14.56
N GLU A 389 10.98 2.66 15.32
CA GLU A 389 9.88 1.95 15.97
C GLU A 389 10.02 2.04 17.48
N TRP A 390 8.95 2.44 18.14
CA TRP A 390 8.79 2.44 19.59
C TRP A 390 7.69 1.45 19.96
N CYS A 391 8.00 0.57 20.87
CA CYS A 391 7.07 -0.42 21.37
C CYS A 391 7.06 -0.40 22.89
N ASP A 392 5.92 -0.66 23.53
CA ASP A 392 5.82 -0.82 24.99
C ASP A 392 6.76 -1.91 25.51
N ARG A 393 7.06 -2.89 24.69
CA ARG A 393 8.11 -3.86 24.92
C ARG A 393 9.39 -3.40 24.25
N ARG A 394 10.26 -2.76 24.99
CA ARG A 394 11.55 -2.23 24.51
C ARG A 394 12.43 -3.22 23.73
N ALA A 395 12.16 -4.52 23.80
CA ALA A 395 12.87 -5.52 23.02
C ALA A 395 12.58 -5.40 21.50
N TYR A 396 11.48 -4.77 21.13
CA TYR A 396 11.08 -4.55 19.73
C TYR A 396 11.43 -3.16 19.20
N ASP A 397 11.92 -2.24 20.06
CA ASP A 397 12.36 -0.94 19.61
C ASP A 397 13.52 -1.08 18.64
N TYR A 398 13.46 -0.39 17.52
CA TYR A 398 14.59 -0.29 16.61
C TYR A 398 14.64 1.06 15.90
N ASP A 399 15.82 1.41 15.45
CA ASP A 399 16.06 2.44 14.46
C ASP A 399 16.74 1.83 13.23
N ARG A 400 16.42 2.36 12.06
CA ARG A 400 16.93 1.86 10.79
C ARG A 400 17.17 3.00 9.81
N PHE A 401 18.35 3.02 9.24
CA PHE A 401 18.71 3.92 8.15
C PHE A 401 19.02 3.09 6.90
N ARG A 402 18.43 3.46 5.76
CA ARG A 402 18.72 2.86 4.47
C ARG A 402 19.08 3.93 3.45
N GLY A 403 20.25 3.75 2.83
CA GLY A 403 20.69 4.56 1.70
C GLY A 403 20.77 3.71 0.44
N THR A 404 20.05 4.09 -0.60
CA THR A 404 20.04 3.36 -1.88
C THR A 404 20.47 4.27 -3.01
N ILE A 405 21.31 3.77 -3.90
CA ILE A 405 21.63 4.39 -5.19
C ILE A 405 21.49 3.34 -6.28
N GLY A 406 21.03 3.75 -7.43
CA GLY A 406 20.87 2.80 -8.53
C GLY A 406 20.66 3.44 -9.89
N MET A 407 20.61 2.58 -10.89
CA MET A 407 20.31 2.96 -12.26
C MET A 407 19.27 2.02 -12.84
N ARG A 408 18.46 2.56 -13.74
CA ARG A 408 17.44 1.79 -14.45
C ARG A 408 17.63 1.99 -15.94
N PHE A 409 17.72 0.87 -16.63
CA PHE A 409 17.77 0.79 -18.08
C PHE A 409 16.38 0.45 -18.58
N HIS A 410 15.92 1.20 -19.56
CA HIS A 410 14.62 1.06 -20.20
C HIS A 410 14.81 0.76 -21.68
N TYR A 411 13.79 0.14 -22.28
CA TYR A 411 13.73 0.01 -23.73
C TYR A 411 12.55 0.78 -24.29
#